data_d606f4c68555d631cec16c1ff0a3197f
#
_entry.id   d606f4c68555d631cec16c1ff0a3197f
#
_cell.length_a   1.000
_cell.length_b   1.000
_cell.length_c   1.000
_cell.angle_alpha   90.00
_cell.angle_beta   90.00
_cell.angle_gamma   90.00
#
_symmetry.space_group_name_H-M   'P 1'
#
loop_
_entity.id
_entity.type
_entity.pdbx_description
1 polymer ?
#
loop_
_entity_poly.entity_id
_entity_poly.type
_entity_poly.pdbx_seq_one_letter_code
_entity_poly.pdbx_strand_id
1 'polypeptide(L)'
;EICACLVGSEMCIRDRVVTNNGTITAGGKVMDITGSGNVAIDWNSFNIAADEIVNFKNMQAVLNYVSGGSKSEIFGKLNGAGVNVFLVNPNGILFGKTAQVNVGQLTASTRSLEKAALNSFNGSLSPLDAGGAANVKADIINLGKLKAGKLVLEGNNLSIIGADSLEVADKSKITLRAGENINIGYEVTDKTTIDVGDGKGNTHQVSDYGKGGGDKASDVLSTASVTDLKGSAKSINDAMLVHDVYELQAIDRNTGTINGSSYVVGNYMLTGDIDAGDTKNWNSGRGFDPIGRLNRTGNGVTGSFSGAFDGMGHSIQNLYIRQIGNQYDGYIGLFEGIGKGGSVGNVNMAGGHIEGMSNFGSIAGLNWGTIYNIVNSAELVCSSGGVGGICLLYTSPSPRDMRRS
;
A
#
# COMPACT_ATOMS: atom_id res chain seq x y z
N GLU A 1 31.01 -8.68 18.87
CA GLU A 1 29.93 -7.69 18.81
C GLU A 1 30.49 -6.35 18.34
N ILE A 2 30.23 -5.98 17.11
CA ILE A 2 30.55 -4.63 16.63
C ILE A 2 29.20 -3.89 16.57
N CYS A 3 28.98 -3.00 17.53
CA CYS A 3 27.91 -2.04 17.49
C CYS A 3 28.44 -0.77 16.81
N ALA A 4 28.16 -0.59 15.53
CA ALA A 4 28.41 0.67 14.85
C ALA A 4 27.10 1.47 14.82
N CYS A 5 26.78 2.14 15.93
CA CYS A 5 25.79 3.21 15.93
C CYS A 5 26.46 4.48 15.45
N LEU A 6 26.14 4.94 14.25
CA LEU A 6 26.43 6.30 13.82
C LEU A 6 25.42 7.24 14.51
N VAL A 7 25.93 8.17 15.29
CA VAL A 7 25.14 9.18 16.00
C VAL A 7 24.42 10.02 14.94
N GLY A 8 23.09 9.85 14.86
CA GLY A 8 22.21 10.63 13.97
C GLY A 8 21.69 9.91 12.72
N SER A 9 22.04 8.65 12.48
CA SER A 9 21.45 7.83 11.42
C SER A 9 20.56 6.72 12.02
N GLU A 10 19.41 6.45 11.39
CA GLU A 10 18.53 5.34 11.78
C GLU A 10 19.11 3.95 11.46
N MET A 11 20.29 3.91 10.83
CA MET A 11 21.00 2.70 10.49
C MET A 11 21.70 2.10 11.71
N CYS A 12 20.91 1.59 12.67
CA CYS A 12 21.40 0.79 13.79
C CYS A 12 21.64 -0.64 13.34
N ILE A 13 22.91 -0.97 13.10
CA ILE A 13 23.31 -2.32 12.71
C ILE A 13 23.56 -3.15 13.98
N ARG A 14 22.61 -4.05 14.32
CA ARG A 14 22.85 -5.16 15.22
C ARG A 14 22.83 -6.44 14.41
N ASP A 15 23.99 -6.81 13.86
CA ASP A 15 24.03 -7.84 12.84
C ASP A 15 24.73 -9.11 13.32
N ARG A 16 24.26 -10.20 12.78
CA ARG A 16 25.04 -11.44 12.71
C ARG A 16 25.30 -11.76 11.26
N VAL A 17 26.52 -11.60 10.81
CA VAL A 17 26.98 -12.22 9.56
C VAL A 17 26.93 -13.72 9.77
N VAL A 18 26.06 -14.41 9.07
CA VAL A 18 25.82 -15.85 9.30
C VAL A 18 26.71 -16.70 8.41
N THR A 19 27.20 -16.18 7.28
CA THR A 19 28.03 -16.96 6.36
C THR A 19 29.20 -16.19 5.79
N ASN A 20 30.26 -16.97 5.62
CA ASN A 20 31.56 -16.82 5.00
C ASN A 20 31.86 -15.54 4.21
N ASN A 21 32.89 -14.80 4.65
CA ASN A 21 33.63 -13.81 3.89
C ASN A 21 32.89 -12.50 3.54
N GLY A 22 31.83 -12.13 4.27
CA GLY A 22 31.23 -10.79 4.17
C GLY A 22 31.88 -9.82 5.16
N THR A 23 32.22 -8.62 4.72
CA THR A 23 32.69 -7.51 5.55
C THR A 23 31.72 -6.34 5.40
N ILE A 24 31.27 -5.78 6.51
CA ILE A 24 30.42 -4.60 6.55
C ILE A 24 31.26 -3.42 7.01
N THR A 25 31.33 -2.38 6.21
CA THR A 25 32.03 -1.14 6.54
C THR A 25 31.00 0.00 6.46
N ALA A 26 30.75 0.68 7.58
CA ALA A 26 29.88 1.82 7.65
C ALA A 26 30.67 3.10 7.94
N GLY A 27 30.41 4.14 7.17
CA GLY A 27 31.02 5.45 7.35
C GLY A 27 30.09 6.57 6.90
N GLY A 28 29.67 7.44 7.81
CA GLY A 28 28.69 8.48 7.53
C GLY A 28 27.33 7.88 7.09
N LYS A 29 26.85 8.28 5.91
CA LYS A 29 25.58 7.81 5.32
C LYS A 29 25.77 6.69 4.31
N VAL A 30 26.92 6.06 4.26
CA VAL A 30 27.23 4.99 3.31
C VAL A 30 27.63 3.73 4.05
N MET A 31 27.00 2.63 3.68
CA MET A 31 27.35 1.29 4.10
C MET A 31 27.83 0.48 2.90
N ASP A 32 29.03 -0.01 2.98
CA ASP A 32 29.61 -0.94 2.01
C ASP A 32 29.60 -2.36 2.56
N ILE A 33 28.97 -3.27 1.87
CA ILE A 33 28.95 -4.70 2.16
C ILE A 33 29.73 -5.40 1.07
N THR A 34 30.87 -5.93 1.45
CA THR A 34 31.83 -6.58 0.53
C THR A 34 31.93 -8.07 0.86
N GLY A 35 31.97 -8.92 -0.15
CA GLY A 35 32.07 -10.36 0.06
C GLY A 35 32.62 -11.09 -1.15
N SER A 36 32.64 -12.41 -1.10
CA SER A 36 32.95 -13.26 -2.25
C SER A 36 31.93 -14.40 -2.36
N GLY A 37 31.50 -14.71 -3.59
CA GLY A 37 30.51 -15.74 -3.83
C GLY A 37 29.14 -15.34 -3.30
N ASN A 38 28.52 -16.21 -2.49
CA ASN A 38 27.20 -16.01 -1.91
C ASN A 38 27.33 -15.64 -0.42
N VAL A 39 26.69 -14.55 -0.01
CA VAL A 39 26.73 -14.04 1.37
C VAL A 39 25.30 -14.08 1.93
N ALA A 40 25.14 -14.45 3.20
CA ALA A 40 23.87 -14.31 3.91
C ALA A 40 24.08 -13.51 5.19
N ILE A 41 23.19 -12.58 5.46
CA ILE A 41 23.22 -11.70 6.62
C ILE A 41 21.87 -11.78 7.32
N ASP A 42 21.89 -12.02 8.63
CA ASP A 42 20.72 -11.97 9.50
C ASP A 42 20.70 -10.60 10.20
N TRP A 43 19.68 -9.80 9.88
CA TRP A 43 19.51 -8.46 10.39
C TRP A 43 18.43 -8.43 11.50
N ASN A 44 18.66 -7.65 12.55
CA ASN A 44 17.58 -7.30 13.47
C ASN A 44 16.62 -6.30 12.83
N SER A 45 17.15 -5.35 12.02
CA SER A 45 16.39 -4.42 11.19
C SER A 45 17.21 -4.05 9.97
N PHE A 46 16.56 -3.84 8.82
CA PHE A 46 17.21 -3.39 7.60
C PHE A 46 16.41 -2.23 7.01
N ASN A 47 16.84 -1.01 7.33
CA ASN A 47 16.24 0.24 6.86
C ASN A 47 17.29 1.10 6.18
N ILE A 48 16.88 1.91 5.20
CA ILE A 48 17.78 2.85 4.50
C ILE A 48 17.05 4.19 4.45
N ALA A 49 17.53 5.19 5.19
CA ALA A 49 16.96 6.54 5.16
C ALA A 49 17.18 7.21 3.80
N ALA A 50 16.42 8.27 3.50
CA ALA A 50 16.39 8.90 2.17
C ALA A 50 17.75 9.39 1.67
N ASP A 51 18.65 9.74 2.57
CA ASP A 51 20.00 10.23 2.28
C ASP A 51 21.09 9.18 2.52
N GLU A 52 20.71 7.93 2.79
CA GLU A 52 21.64 6.81 3.01
C GLU A 52 21.79 5.93 1.78
N ILE A 53 22.95 5.27 1.73
CA ILE A 53 23.35 4.41 0.60
C ILE A 53 23.90 3.09 1.15
N VAL A 54 23.35 1.98 0.67
CA VAL A 54 23.89 0.64 0.87
C VAL A 54 24.45 0.13 -0.46
N ASN A 55 25.71 -0.31 -0.45
CA ASN A 55 26.37 -0.87 -1.62
C ASN A 55 26.77 -2.33 -1.37
N PHE A 56 26.40 -3.23 -2.26
CA PHE A 56 26.89 -4.60 -2.32
C PHE A 56 27.99 -4.73 -3.36
N LYS A 57 29.16 -5.24 -2.95
CA LYS A 57 30.39 -5.26 -3.78
C LYS A 57 31.06 -6.64 -3.77
N ASN A 58 31.63 -7.03 -4.91
CA ASN A 58 32.53 -8.20 -5.05
C ASN A 58 31.86 -9.53 -4.63
N MET A 59 30.57 -9.70 -4.82
CA MET A 59 29.82 -10.93 -4.53
C MET A 59 28.89 -11.32 -5.68
N GLN A 60 28.51 -12.59 -5.74
CA GLN A 60 27.54 -13.07 -6.72
C GLN A 60 26.11 -12.85 -6.24
N ALA A 61 25.83 -13.17 -4.98
CA ALA A 61 24.52 -12.97 -4.37
C ALA A 61 24.65 -12.60 -2.90
N VAL A 62 23.66 -11.85 -2.41
CA VAL A 62 23.49 -11.55 -0.99
C VAL A 62 22.07 -11.77 -0.54
N LEU A 63 21.90 -12.54 0.54
CA LEU A 63 20.65 -12.70 1.24
C LEU A 63 20.66 -11.78 2.47
N ASN A 64 19.80 -10.77 2.46
CA ASN A 64 19.49 -9.93 3.61
C ASN A 64 18.19 -10.44 4.22
N TYR A 65 18.27 -11.22 5.28
CA TYR A 65 17.15 -11.72 6.04
C TYR A 65 16.95 -10.87 7.28
N VAL A 66 15.73 -10.44 7.54
CA VAL A 66 15.39 -9.66 8.75
C VAL A 66 14.63 -10.57 9.71
N SER A 67 15.30 -10.94 10.80
CA SER A 67 14.73 -11.80 11.86
C SER A 67 14.04 -10.99 12.97
N GLY A 68 14.21 -9.68 12.99
CA GLY A 68 13.55 -8.79 13.96
C GLY A 68 12.07 -8.59 13.66
N GLY A 69 11.39 -7.84 14.53
CA GLY A 69 9.92 -7.67 14.51
C GLY A 69 9.39 -6.50 13.69
N SER A 70 10.25 -5.72 12.99
CA SER A 70 9.85 -4.53 12.24
C SER A 70 9.94 -4.74 10.73
N LYS A 71 9.06 -4.09 9.97
CA LYS A 71 9.17 -4.05 8.51
C LYS A 71 10.46 -3.37 8.05
N SER A 72 10.90 -3.64 6.84
CA SER A 72 11.99 -2.90 6.20
C SER A 72 11.45 -1.66 5.52
N GLU A 73 12.09 -0.52 5.77
CA GLU A 73 11.76 0.77 5.19
C GLU A 73 12.96 1.30 4.40
N ILE A 74 12.85 1.24 3.08
CA ILE A 74 13.91 1.61 2.16
C ILE A 74 13.51 2.93 1.50
N PHE A 75 14.09 4.05 1.94
CA PHE A 75 13.91 5.38 1.33
C PHE A 75 15.14 5.84 0.56
N GLY A 76 16.32 5.27 0.84
CA GLY A 76 17.59 5.64 0.24
C GLY A 76 17.97 4.77 -0.96
N LYS A 77 19.28 4.69 -1.19
CA LYS A 77 19.83 3.96 -2.34
C LYS A 77 20.35 2.58 -1.93
N LEU A 78 19.96 1.58 -2.72
CA LEU A 78 20.48 0.21 -2.61
C LEU A 78 21.12 -0.18 -3.93
N ASN A 79 22.45 -0.29 -3.94
CA ASN A 79 23.23 -0.53 -5.12
C ASN A 79 23.95 -1.89 -5.06
N GLY A 80 24.01 -2.57 -6.20
CA GLY A 80 24.72 -3.85 -6.34
C GLY A 80 24.79 -4.24 -7.82
N ALA A 81 25.54 -3.48 -8.61
CA ALA A 81 25.69 -3.76 -10.03
C ALA A 81 26.20 -5.19 -10.25
N GLY A 82 25.44 -5.99 -10.97
CA GLY A 82 25.73 -7.40 -11.23
C GLY A 82 25.50 -8.35 -10.04
N VAL A 83 25.10 -7.86 -8.86
CA VAL A 83 24.84 -8.67 -7.68
C VAL A 83 23.37 -9.11 -7.63
N ASN A 84 23.11 -10.36 -7.29
CA ASN A 84 21.76 -10.87 -7.01
C ASN A 84 21.41 -10.55 -5.55
N VAL A 85 20.53 -9.58 -5.34
CA VAL A 85 20.13 -9.14 -4.02
C VAL A 85 18.79 -9.78 -3.63
N PHE A 86 18.81 -10.44 -2.49
CA PHE A 86 17.61 -10.98 -1.83
C PHE A 86 17.36 -10.13 -0.57
N LEU A 87 16.21 -9.52 -0.48
CA LEU A 87 15.71 -8.84 0.72
C LEU A 87 14.48 -9.61 1.22
N VAL A 88 14.62 -10.24 2.37
CA VAL A 88 13.58 -11.09 2.94
C VAL A 88 13.21 -10.59 4.33
N ASN A 89 11.98 -10.12 4.49
CA ASN A 89 11.47 -9.65 5.77
C ASN A 89 10.04 -10.10 6.02
N PRO A 90 9.80 -11.04 6.95
CA PRO A 90 8.46 -11.53 7.27
C PRO A 90 7.47 -10.49 7.76
N ASN A 91 7.95 -9.31 8.20
CA ASN A 91 7.11 -8.24 8.73
C ASN A 91 6.69 -7.21 7.66
N GLY A 92 7.17 -7.36 6.42
CA GLY A 92 6.85 -6.48 5.30
C GLY A 92 8.03 -5.67 4.79
N ILE A 93 7.86 -5.13 3.58
CA ILE A 93 8.86 -4.31 2.91
C ILE A 93 8.19 -3.09 2.29
N LEU A 94 8.70 -1.91 2.61
CA LEU A 94 8.34 -0.64 1.99
C LEU A 94 9.53 -0.08 1.22
N PHE A 95 9.40 0.05 -0.09
CA PHE A 95 10.26 0.91 -0.89
C PHE A 95 9.57 2.27 -0.99
N GLY A 96 10.09 3.25 -0.25
CA GLY A 96 9.51 4.59 -0.17
C GLY A 96 9.70 5.40 -1.45
N LYS A 97 9.07 6.56 -1.55
CA LYS A 97 9.03 7.41 -2.74
C LYS A 97 10.41 7.84 -3.26
N THR A 98 11.39 7.96 -2.38
CA THR A 98 12.78 8.34 -2.72
C THR A 98 13.69 7.13 -2.93
N ALA A 99 13.19 5.90 -2.75
CA ALA A 99 13.97 4.68 -2.90
C ALA A 99 14.48 4.52 -4.34
N GLN A 100 15.77 4.17 -4.44
CA GLN A 100 16.43 3.85 -5.70
C GLN A 100 17.18 2.55 -5.53
N VAL A 101 16.64 1.47 -6.09
CA VAL A 101 17.32 0.17 -6.13
C VAL A 101 17.95 0.00 -7.51
N ASN A 102 19.24 -0.34 -7.56
CA ASN A 102 19.95 -0.61 -8.80
C ASN A 102 20.90 -1.81 -8.62
N VAL A 103 20.43 -2.99 -9.02
CA VAL A 103 21.09 -4.27 -8.76
C VAL A 103 21.08 -5.20 -9.98
N GLY A 104 21.86 -6.26 -9.96
CA GLY A 104 21.84 -7.26 -11.02
C GLY A 104 20.51 -8.00 -11.07
N GLN A 105 20.05 -8.51 -9.94
CA GLN A 105 18.71 -9.08 -9.74
C GLN A 105 18.19 -8.67 -8.36
N LEU A 106 16.89 -8.44 -8.25
CA LEU A 106 16.22 -8.20 -6.97
C LEU A 106 15.18 -9.29 -6.70
N THR A 107 15.26 -9.90 -5.54
CA THR A 107 14.17 -10.71 -4.98
C THR A 107 13.77 -10.10 -3.65
N ALA A 108 12.60 -9.48 -3.57
CA ALA A 108 12.02 -9.00 -2.33
C ALA A 108 10.88 -9.95 -1.91
N SER A 109 10.94 -10.48 -0.69
CA SER A 109 9.98 -11.47 -0.21
C SER A 109 9.62 -11.27 1.25
N THR A 110 8.37 -11.52 1.60
CA THR A 110 7.90 -11.49 2.98
C THR A 110 7.73 -12.89 3.59
N ARG A 111 8.38 -13.89 3.01
CA ARG A 111 8.42 -15.23 3.58
C ARG A 111 9.27 -15.31 4.84
N SER A 112 8.91 -16.19 5.76
CA SER A 112 9.81 -16.60 6.84
C SER A 112 10.80 -17.64 6.34
N LEU A 113 12.06 -17.54 6.79
CA LEU A 113 13.10 -18.51 6.51
C LEU A 113 13.57 -19.19 7.80
N GLU A 114 13.80 -20.49 7.70
CA GLU A 114 14.47 -21.22 8.77
C GLU A 114 15.96 -20.87 8.82
N LYS A 115 16.55 -20.88 10.01
CA LYS A 115 17.98 -20.56 10.19
C LYS A 115 18.90 -21.43 9.35
N ALA A 116 18.51 -22.67 9.10
CA ALA A 116 19.25 -23.59 8.23
C ALA A 116 19.32 -23.07 6.78
N ALA A 117 18.28 -22.40 6.30
CA ALA A 117 18.26 -21.84 4.94
C ALA A 117 19.25 -20.69 4.77
N LEU A 118 19.51 -19.89 5.83
CA LEU A 118 20.57 -18.87 5.79
C LEU A 118 21.95 -19.50 5.69
N ASN A 119 22.22 -20.54 6.49
CA ASN A 119 23.51 -21.22 6.51
C ASN A 119 23.81 -21.97 5.20
N SER A 120 22.78 -22.40 4.49
CA SER A 120 22.88 -23.13 3.22
C SER A 120 22.63 -22.27 1.97
N PHE A 121 22.61 -20.93 2.12
CA PHE A 121 22.32 -20.04 1.01
C PHE A 121 23.36 -20.20 -0.12
N ASN A 122 22.87 -20.60 -1.29
CA ASN A 122 23.69 -20.91 -2.47
C ASN A 122 23.49 -19.91 -3.63
N GLY A 123 22.95 -18.73 -3.35
CA GLY A 123 22.63 -17.70 -4.35
C GLY A 123 21.22 -17.79 -4.93
N SER A 124 20.38 -18.67 -4.39
CA SER A 124 18.96 -18.79 -4.75
C SER A 124 18.09 -19.07 -3.52
N LEU A 125 16.80 -18.75 -3.64
CA LEU A 125 15.79 -19.20 -2.70
C LEU A 125 14.95 -20.29 -3.36
N SER A 126 14.68 -21.37 -2.64
CA SER A 126 13.80 -22.43 -3.12
C SER A 126 12.40 -21.86 -3.45
N PRO A 127 11.72 -22.40 -4.47
CA PRO A 127 10.31 -22.09 -4.71
C PRO A 127 9.48 -22.30 -3.44
N LEU A 128 8.41 -21.51 -3.28
CA LEU A 128 7.44 -21.74 -2.20
C LEU A 128 6.67 -23.03 -2.49
N ASP A 129 6.72 -23.97 -1.57
CA ASP A 129 5.77 -25.07 -1.51
C ASP A 129 4.47 -24.62 -0.81
N ALA A 130 3.51 -25.52 -0.69
CA ALA A 130 2.22 -25.22 -0.05
C ALA A 130 2.36 -24.78 1.41
N GLY A 131 3.35 -25.33 2.14
CA GLY A 131 3.65 -24.96 3.53
C GLY A 131 4.36 -23.60 3.62
N GLY A 132 5.32 -23.36 2.71
CA GLY A 132 6.04 -22.08 2.60
C GLY A 132 5.14 -20.92 2.20
N ALA A 133 4.16 -21.16 1.32
CA ALA A 133 3.15 -20.17 0.94
C ALA A 133 2.32 -19.67 2.14
N ALA A 134 2.04 -20.54 3.10
CA ALA A 134 1.30 -20.17 4.32
C ALA A 134 2.09 -19.22 5.26
N ASN A 135 3.39 -19.09 5.06
CA ASN A 135 4.26 -18.24 5.89
C ASN A 135 4.46 -16.83 5.29
N VAL A 136 3.85 -16.52 4.14
CA VAL A 136 3.86 -15.19 3.53
C VAL A 136 2.62 -14.44 4.00
N LYS A 137 2.76 -13.54 4.97
CA LYS A 137 1.62 -12.86 5.61
C LYS A 137 1.68 -11.34 5.56
N ALA A 138 2.84 -10.79 5.23
CA ALA A 138 3.04 -9.35 5.17
C ALA A 138 3.08 -8.84 3.72
N ASP A 139 2.92 -7.55 3.56
CA ASP A 139 2.75 -6.88 2.28
C ASP A 139 4.08 -6.29 1.78
N ILE A 140 4.18 -6.10 0.47
CA ILE A 140 5.22 -5.28 -0.16
C ILE A 140 4.54 -4.06 -0.77
N ILE A 141 5.04 -2.88 -0.39
CA ILE A 141 4.61 -1.59 -0.95
C ILE A 141 5.80 -0.98 -1.69
N ASN A 142 5.60 -0.64 -2.96
CA ASN A 142 6.62 0.03 -3.76
C ASN A 142 6.13 1.38 -4.29
N LEU A 143 6.73 2.45 -3.78
CA LEU A 143 6.55 3.85 -4.20
C LEU A 143 7.80 4.36 -4.94
N GLY A 144 8.91 3.62 -4.91
CA GLY A 144 10.20 4.00 -5.43
C GLY A 144 10.53 3.34 -6.77
N LYS A 145 11.79 3.43 -7.18
CA LYS A 145 12.27 2.86 -8.44
C LYS A 145 13.10 1.61 -8.20
N LEU A 146 12.68 0.49 -8.80
CA LEU A 146 13.35 -0.82 -8.71
C LEU A 146 13.98 -1.18 -10.05
N LYS A 147 15.27 -0.86 -10.21
CA LYS A 147 16.03 -1.20 -11.41
C LYS A 147 16.80 -2.49 -11.20
N ALA A 148 16.51 -3.48 -12.07
CA ALA A 148 17.19 -4.78 -12.03
C ALA A 148 17.15 -5.48 -13.40
N GLY A 149 18.07 -6.43 -13.61
CA GLY A 149 18.02 -7.32 -14.77
C GLY A 149 16.92 -8.39 -14.65
N LYS A 150 16.56 -8.77 -13.40
CA LYS A 150 15.44 -9.64 -13.06
C LYS A 150 14.82 -9.17 -11.74
N LEU A 151 13.50 -9.17 -11.66
CA LEU A 151 12.76 -8.74 -10.48
C LEU A 151 11.78 -9.81 -10.01
N VAL A 152 11.81 -10.11 -8.73
CA VAL A 152 10.81 -10.97 -8.08
C VAL A 152 10.28 -10.22 -6.85
N LEU A 153 8.97 -9.99 -6.80
CA LEU A 153 8.27 -9.48 -5.63
C LEU A 153 7.29 -10.56 -5.14
N GLU A 154 7.36 -10.88 -3.84
CA GLU A 154 6.59 -11.95 -3.24
C GLU A 154 6.08 -11.53 -1.85
N GLY A 155 4.77 -11.33 -1.73
CA GLY A 155 4.12 -10.85 -0.51
C GLY A 155 2.69 -11.34 -0.36
N ASN A 156 2.04 -11.00 0.74
CA ASN A 156 0.61 -11.26 0.90
C ASN A 156 -0.21 -10.36 -0.02
N ASN A 157 0.04 -9.05 0.02
CA ASN A 157 -0.39 -8.10 -1.00
C ASN A 157 0.83 -7.44 -1.63
N LEU A 158 0.74 -7.11 -2.91
CA LEU A 158 1.68 -6.25 -3.61
C LEU A 158 0.95 -4.97 -4.01
N SER A 159 1.46 -3.83 -3.55
CA SER A 159 0.95 -2.50 -3.89
C SER A 159 2.08 -1.70 -4.54
N ILE A 160 1.94 -1.39 -5.83
CA ILE A 160 3.00 -0.81 -6.66
C ILE A 160 2.46 0.47 -7.30
N ILE A 161 3.17 1.60 -7.11
CA ILE A 161 2.70 2.93 -7.57
C ILE A 161 2.51 3.03 -9.10
N GLY A 162 3.22 2.22 -9.87
CA GLY A 162 3.09 2.17 -11.32
C GLY A 162 4.02 1.14 -11.95
N ALA A 163 3.65 0.64 -13.12
CA ALA A 163 4.47 -0.32 -13.86
C ALA A 163 5.84 0.23 -14.29
N ASP A 164 5.95 1.54 -14.46
CA ASP A 164 7.17 2.27 -14.79
C ASP A 164 8.18 2.32 -13.62
N SER A 165 7.69 2.15 -12.39
CA SER A 165 8.55 2.03 -11.20
C SER A 165 9.39 0.73 -11.20
N LEU A 166 8.98 -0.27 -12.00
CA LEU A 166 9.67 -1.54 -12.19
C LEU A 166 10.58 -1.44 -13.42
N GLU A 167 11.79 -0.89 -13.24
CA GLU A 167 12.77 -0.62 -14.30
C GLU A 167 13.50 -1.90 -14.69
N VAL A 168 12.78 -2.84 -15.32
CA VAL A 168 13.30 -4.07 -15.92
C VAL A 168 13.08 -3.99 -17.42
N ALA A 169 14.16 -4.05 -18.21
CA ALA A 169 14.10 -3.85 -19.65
C ALA A 169 13.21 -4.90 -20.35
N ASP A 170 13.35 -6.17 -19.96
CA ASP A 170 12.54 -7.28 -20.45
C ASP A 170 11.49 -7.64 -19.39
N LYS A 171 10.25 -7.25 -19.62
CA LYS A 171 9.15 -7.47 -18.68
C LYS A 171 8.87 -8.95 -18.39
N SER A 172 9.27 -9.86 -19.25
CA SER A 172 9.19 -11.32 -19.01
C SER A 172 10.08 -11.80 -17.86
N LYS A 173 11.03 -10.96 -17.40
CA LYS A 173 11.88 -11.21 -16.24
C LYS A 173 11.32 -10.64 -14.93
N ILE A 174 10.10 -10.12 -14.96
CA ILE A 174 9.36 -9.71 -13.77
C ILE A 174 8.49 -10.88 -13.30
N THR A 175 8.57 -11.19 -12.03
CA THR A 175 7.70 -12.15 -11.35
C THR A 175 7.03 -11.47 -10.17
N LEU A 176 5.71 -11.43 -10.17
CA LEU A 176 4.87 -10.91 -9.10
C LEU A 176 4.07 -12.07 -8.50
N ARG A 177 4.23 -12.30 -7.20
CA ARG A 177 3.53 -13.36 -6.46
C ARG A 177 2.82 -12.79 -5.25
N ALA A 178 1.52 -12.99 -5.16
CA ALA A 178 0.76 -12.50 -4.01
C ALA A 178 -0.21 -13.55 -3.46
N GLY A 179 -0.34 -13.58 -2.14
CA GLY A 179 -1.38 -14.37 -1.47
C GLY A 179 -2.77 -13.84 -1.80
N GLU A 180 -2.94 -12.54 -1.67
CA GLU A 180 -4.23 -11.85 -1.82
C GLU A 180 -4.26 -11.00 -3.11
N ASN A 181 -3.73 -9.79 -3.12
CA ASN A 181 -3.91 -8.83 -4.21
C ASN A 181 -2.59 -8.37 -4.82
N ILE A 182 -2.63 -8.06 -6.13
CA ILE A 182 -1.56 -7.36 -6.85
C ILE A 182 -2.20 -6.09 -7.41
N ASN A 183 -2.01 -4.97 -6.71
CA ASN A 183 -2.53 -3.67 -7.07
C ASN A 183 -1.41 -2.85 -7.70
N ILE A 184 -1.60 -2.36 -8.92
CA ILE A 184 -0.60 -1.54 -9.60
C ILE A 184 -1.27 -0.30 -10.17
N GLY A 185 -0.71 0.88 -9.81
CA GLY A 185 -1.23 2.17 -10.22
C GLY A 185 -1.04 2.47 -11.70
N TYR A 186 -1.92 3.28 -12.25
CA TYR A 186 -1.77 3.93 -13.57
C TYR A 186 -2.40 5.31 -13.55
N GLU A 187 -1.86 6.22 -14.36
CA GLU A 187 -2.39 7.57 -14.53
C GLU A 187 -3.64 7.57 -15.40
N VAL A 188 -4.70 8.23 -14.93
CA VAL A 188 -5.87 8.49 -15.75
C VAL A 188 -5.63 9.73 -16.59
N THR A 189 -5.62 9.55 -17.90
CA THR A 189 -5.32 10.64 -18.86
C THR A 189 -6.52 11.51 -19.17
N ASP A 190 -7.73 10.94 -19.14
CA ASP A 190 -8.95 11.72 -19.32
C ASP A 190 -9.22 12.62 -18.12
N LYS A 191 -9.59 13.87 -18.38
CA LYS A 191 -9.85 14.87 -17.34
C LYS A 191 -11.28 15.37 -17.39
N THR A 192 -11.80 15.75 -16.23
CA THR A 192 -13.09 16.40 -16.05
C THR A 192 -12.98 17.50 -15.02
N THR A 193 -14.06 18.23 -14.77
CA THR A 193 -14.13 19.26 -13.73
C THR A 193 -15.13 18.88 -12.65
N ILE A 194 -14.79 19.21 -11.41
CA ILE A 194 -15.73 19.14 -10.29
C ILE A 194 -15.92 20.49 -9.64
N ASP A 195 -17.11 20.72 -9.13
CA ASP A 195 -17.45 21.78 -8.19
C ASP A 195 -17.68 21.12 -6.82
N VAL A 196 -16.92 21.57 -5.83
CA VAL A 196 -17.01 21.04 -4.45
C VAL A 196 -17.89 21.92 -3.56
N GLY A 197 -18.58 22.91 -4.14
CA GLY A 197 -19.49 23.78 -3.40
C GLY A 197 -18.77 24.66 -2.37
N ASP A 198 -17.60 25.20 -2.72
CA ASP A 198 -16.77 26.05 -1.83
C ASP A 198 -17.36 27.46 -1.61
N GLY A 199 -18.52 27.74 -2.19
CA GLY A 199 -19.22 29.03 -2.12
C GLY A 199 -18.58 30.12 -2.97
N LYS A 200 -17.50 29.82 -3.71
CA LYS A 200 -16.78 30.77 -4.58
C LYS A 200 -17.02 30.49 -6.07
N GLY A 201 -17.67 29.36 -6.38
CA GLY A 201 -17.92 28.91 -7.74
C GLY A 201 -16.66 28.41 -8.47
N ASN A 202 -15.66 28.00 -7.73
CA ASN A 202 -14.45 27.43 -8.30
C ASN A 202 -14.71 26.00 -8.78
N THR A 203 -14.13 25.68 -9.93
CA THR A 203 -14.11 24.32 -10.44
C THR A 203 -12.66 23.81 -10.48
N HIS A 204 -12.48 22.52 -10.23
CA HIS A 204 -11.18 21.88 -10.18
C HIS A 204 -11.06 20.82 -11.27
N GLN A 205 -9.93 20.83 -11.97
CA GLN A 205 -9.58 19.79 -12.94
C GLN A 205 -9.20 18.52 -12.19
N VAL A 206 -9.84 17.40 -12.48
CA VAL A 206 -9.58 16.10 -11.87
C VAL A 206 -9.56 15.00 -12.91
N SER A 207 -9.06 13.84 -12.55
CA SER A 207 -9.15 12.63 -13.35
C SER A 207 -10.60 12.22 -13.58
N ASP A 208 -10.97 11.93 -14.84
CA ASP A 208 -12.28 11.37 -15.18
C ASP A 208 -12.25 9.85 -15.00
N TYR A 209 -12.42 9.41 -13.77
CA TYR A 209 -12.35 8.00 -13.42
C TYR A 209 -13.41 7.14 -14.11
N GLY A 210 -14.54 7.74 -14.51
CA GLY A 210 -15.60 7.04 -15.24
C GLY A 210 -15.23 6.70 -16.68
N LYS A 211 -14.41 7.54 -17.32
CA LYS A 211 -13.87 7.27 -18.67
C LYS A 211 -12.58 6.48 -18.61
N GLY A 212 -11.74 6.73 -17.60
CA GLY A 212 -10.43 6.10 -17.48
C GLY A 212 -9.41 6.70 -18.46
N GLY A 213 -8.88 5.91 -19.36
CA GLY A 213 -7.75 6.29 -20.24
C GLY A 213 -6.41 6.07 -19.53
N GLY A 214 -5.32 6.08 -20.31
CA GLY A 214 -3.97 5.80 -19.83
C GLY A 214 -3.54 4.34 -19.99
N ASP A 215 -2.24 4.11 -19.79
CA ASP A 215 -1.61 2.81 -19.97
C ASP A 215 -1.78 1.96 -18.69
N LYS A 216 -2.71 1.01 -18.74
CA LYS A 216 -2.94 0.09 -17.63
C LYS A 216 -1.72 -0.77 -17.35
N ALA A 217 -1.45 -1.01 -16.08
CA ALA A 217 -0.32 -1.82 -15.65
C ALA A 217 -0.40 -3.26 -16.15
N SER A 218 -1.61 -3.83 -16.24
CA SER A 218 -1.85 -5.16 -16.80
C SER A 218 -1.42 -5.28 -18.26
N ASP A 219 -1.58 -4.23 -19.05
CA ASP A 219 -1.15 -4.18 -20.46
C ASP A 219 0.37 -4.04 -20.56
N VAL A 220 0.96 -3.12 -19.79
CA VAL A 220 2.42 -2.89 -19.74
C VAL A 220 3.18 -4.12 -19.26
N LEU A 221 2.61 -4.87 -18.32
CA LEU A 221 3.21 -6.07 -17.71
C LEU A 221 2.64 -7.37 -18.28
N SER A 222 2.06 -7.35 -19.48
CA SER A 222 1.40 -8.53 -20.09
C SER A 222 2.30 -9.74 -20.27
N THR A 223 3.63 -9.56 -20.33
CA THR A 223 4.61 -10.66 -20.43
C THR A 223 5.20 -11.07 -19.08
N ALA A 224 4.90 -10.34 -18.00
CA ALA A 224 5.37 -10.68 -16.66
C ALA A 224 4.70 -11.97 -16.14
N SER A 225 5.41 -12.70 -15.27
CA SER A 225 4.82 -13.83 -14.56
C SER A 225 4.04 -13.31 -13.34
N VAL A 226 2.71 -13.43 -13.38
CA VAL A 226 1.80 -12.97 -12.33
C VAL A 226 1.05 -14.16 -11.77
N THR A 227 1.34 -14.53 -10.52
CA THR A 227 0.81 -15.76 -9.91
C THR A 227 0.40 -15.57 -8.45
N ASP A 228 -0.38 -16.51 -7.93
CA ASP A 228 -0.50 -16.71 -6.51
C ASP A 228 0.80 -17.28 -5.92
N LEU A 229 0.86 -17.45 -4.60
CA LEU A 229 2.04 -18.00 -3.92
C LEU A 229 2.30 -19.48 -4.25
N LYS A 230 1.35 -20.18 -4.86
CA LYS A 230 1.45 -21.58 -5.27
C LYS A 230 1.76 -21.74 -6.76
N GLY A 231 1.83 -20.62 -7.50
CA GLY A 231 2.17 -20.60 -8.91
C GLY A 231 0.96 -20.63 -9.86
N SER A 232 -0.29 -20.58 -9.37
CA SER A 232 -1.47 -20.43 -10.22
C SER A 232 -1.56 -19.00 -10.76
N ALA A 233 -2.00 -18.86 -12.02
CA ALA A 233 -2.16 -17.53 -12.63
C ALA A 233 -3.06 -16.61 -11.81
N LYS A 234 -2.69 -15.34 -11.73
CA LYS A 234 -3.40 -14.28 -10.99
C LYS A 234 -3.49 -13.03 -11.86
N SER A 235 -4.48 -12.19 -11.62
CA SER A 235 -4.64 -10.93 -12.33
C SER A 235 -3.98 -9.77 -11.57
N ILE A 236 -3.55 -8.76 -12.32
CA ILE A 236 -3.21 -7.45 -11.80
C ILE A 236 -4.51 -6.66 -11.64
N ASN A 237 -4.71 -6.05 -10.50
CA ASN A 237 -5.75 -5.06 -10.29
C ASN A 237 -5.18 -3.69 -10.69
N ASP A 238 -5.57 -3.20 -11.85
CA ASP A 238 -5.21 -1.87 -12.30
C ASP A 238 -5.89 -0.83 -11.41
N ALA A 239 -5.10 0.02 -10.74
CA ALA A 239 -5.59 1.02 -9.82
C ALA A 239 -5.36 2.44 -10.38
N MET A 240 -6.43 3.24 -10.41
CA MET A 240 -6.37 4.64 -10.82
C MET A 240 -5.71 5.48 -9.72
N LEU A 241 -4.73 6.29 -10.10
CA LEU A 241 -4.00 7.11 -9.15
C LEU A 241 -4.83 8.31 -8.67
N VAL A 242 -4.69 8.63 -7.37
CA VAL A 242 -5.38 9.74 -6.69
C VAL A 242 -4.32 10.63 -6.05
N HIS A 243 -4.26 11.91 -6.48
CA HIS A 243 -3.17 12.83 -6.12
C HIS A 243 -3.54 13.84 -5.04
N ASP A 244 -4.80 14.21 -4.97
CA ASP A 244 -5.27 15.26 -4.06
C ASP A 244 -6.71 15.03 -3.58
N VAL A 245 -7.19 15.93 -2.75
CA VAL A 245 -8.53 15.84 -2.16
C VAL A 245 -9.66 16.02 -3.18
N TYR A 246 -9.41 16.74 -4.27
CA TYR A 246 -10.41 16.94 -5.33
C TYR A 246 -10.56 15.67 -6.15
N GLU A 247 -9.46 15.00 -6.48
CA GLU A 247 -9.49 13.69 -7.12
C GLU A 247 -10.09 12.63 -6.18
N LEU A 248 -9.81 12.70 -4.88
CA LEU A 248 -10.44 11.83 -3.87
C LEU A 248 -11.97 11.99 -3.89
N GLN A 249 -12.49 13.23 -3.96
CA GLN A 249 -13.93 13.48 -4.07
C GLN A 249 -14.49 12.99 -5.41
N ALA A 250 -13.72 13.03 -6.49
CA ALA A 250 -14.16 12.60 -7.81
C ALA A 250 -14.41 11.10 -7.93
N ILE A 251 -13.91 10.29 -7.01
CA ILE A 251 -14.14 8.84 -6.95
C ILE A 251 -15.64 8.52 -6.97
N ASP A 252 -16.45 9.31 -6.27
CA ASP A 252 -17.90 9.10 -6.17
C ASP A 252 -18.64 9.17 -7.51
N ARG A 253 -18.02 9.75 -8.55
CA ARG A 253 -18.58 9.86 -9.90
C ARG A 253 -18.33 8.62 -10.77
N ASN A 254 -17.41 7.74 -10.38
CA ASN A 254 -17.16 6.51 -11.12
C ASN A 254 -18.16 5.44 -10.72
N THR A 255 -19.31 5.42 -11.38
CA THR A 255 -20.39 4.48 -11.10
C THR A 255 -20.46 3.38 -12.14
N GLY A 256 -20.76 2.18 -11.69
CA GLY A 256 -20.99 1.01 -12.52
C GLY A 256 -22.20 0.21 -12.03
N THR A 257 -22.67 -0.70 -12.86
CA THR A 257 -23.85 -1.53 -12.55
C THR A 257 -23.42 -2.94 -12.13
N ILE A 258 -23.86 -3.35 -10.94
CA ILE A 258 -23.68 -4.71 -10.43
C ILE A 258 -25.07 -5.28 -10.15
N ASN A 259 -25.43 -6.39 -10.83
CA ASN A 259 -26.76 -7.02 -10.71
C ASN A 259 -27.94 -6.04 -10.88
N GLY A 260 -27.82 -5.12 -11.84
CA GLY A 260 -28.87 -4.15 -12.15
C GLY A 260 -28.96 -2.93 -11.23
N SER A 261 -28.05 -2.79 -10.27
CA SER A 261 -27.98 -1.66 -9.33
C SER A 261 -26.68 -0.87 -9.50
N SER A 262 -26.75 0.44 -9.27
CA SER A 262 -25.58 1.34 -9.37
C SER A 262 -24.75 1.31 -8.09
N TYR A 263 -23.44 1.28 -8.25
CA TYR A 263 -22.43 1.31 -7.18
C TYR A 263 -21.28 2.21 -7.60
N VAL A 264 -20.52 2.75 -6.63
CA VAL A 264 -19.21 3.34 -6.92
C VAL A 264 -18.21 2.21 -7.09
N VAL A 265 -17.52 2.19 -8.23
CA VAL A 265 -16.65 1.09 -8.66
C VAL A 265 -15.25 1.58 -8.98
N GLY A 266 -14.35 0.65 -9.27
CA GLY A 266 -12.97 0.92 -9.67
C GLY A 266 -11.98 0.69 -8.54
N ASN A 267 -10.71 0.55 -8.92
CA ASN A 267 -9.61 0.42 -7.98
C ASN A 267 -8.85 1.74 -7.95
N TYR A 268 -8.47 2.20 -6.77
CA TYR A 268 -7.81 3.49 -6.53
C TYR A 268 -6.61 3.32 -5.63
N MET A 269 -5.61 4.20 -5.84
CA MET A 269 -4.36 4.18 -5.09
C MET A 269 -3.87 5.59 -4.82
N LEU A 270 -3.53 5.93 -3.57
CA LEU A 270 -2.96 7.23 -3.23
C LEU A 270 -1.51 7.34 -3.71
N THR A 271 -1.12 8.50 -4.24
CA THR A 271 0.24 8.79 -4.68
C THR A 271 1.08 9.51 -3.63
N GLY A 272 0.45 9.99 -2.57
CA GLY A 272 1.08 10.76 -1.50
C GLY A 272 0.09 11.10 -0.40
N ASP A 273 0.57 11.77 0.63
CA ASP A 273 -0.28 12.33 1.67
C ASP A 273 -1.19 13.39 1.08
N ILE A 274 -2.47 13.39 1.47
CA ILE A 274 -3.48 14.35 1.05
C ILE A 274 -3.82 15.28 2.22
N ASP A 275 -3.59 16.58 2.06
CA ASP A 275 -4.17 17.58 2.96
C ASP A 275 -5.60 17.91 2.52
N ALA A 276 -6.55 17.52 3.34
CA ALA A 276 -7.97 17.75 3.13
C ALA A 276 -8.53 18.92 3.95
N GLY A 277 -7.68 19.79 4.49
CA GLY A 277 -8.08 20.89 5.37
C GLY A 277 -9.06 21.89 4.76
N ASP A 278 -9.02 22.07 3.44
CA ASP A 278 -9.95 22.95 2.73
C ASP A 278 -11.39 22.41 2.70
N THR A 279 -11.59 21.12 2.95
CA THR A 279 -12.94 20.49 2.94
C THR A 279 -13.90 21.15 3.93
N LYS A 280 -13.41 21.75 5.01
CA LYS A 280 -14.24 22.50 5.97
C LYS A 280 -15.10 23.61 5.33
N ASN A 281 -14.67 24.11 4.16
CA ASN A 281 -15.36 25.18 3.43
C ASN A 281 -16.32 24.62 2.35
N TRP A 282 -16.30 23.31 2.08
CA TRP A 282 -17.07 22.69 1.02
C TRP A 282 -18.54 22.51 1.40
N ASN A 283 -19.41 22.43 0.39
CA ASN A 283 -20.81 22.09 0.55
C ASN A 283 -21.54 22.97 1.61
N SER A 284 -21.24 24.27 1.63
CA SER A 284 -21.78 25.23 2.61
C SER A 284 -21.43 24.87 4.06
N GLY A 285 -20.19 24.41 4.30
CA GLY A 285 -19.67 24.01 5.62
C GLY A 285 -20.05 22.60 6.07
N ARG A 286 -20.61 21.79 5.20
CA ARG A 286 -20.84 20.36 5.47
C ARG A 286 -19.61 19.49 5.27
N GLY A 287 -18.64 20.00 4.52
CA GLY A 287 -17.40 19.33 4.31
C GLY A 287 -17.37 18.41 3.09
N PHE A 288 -16.47 17.45 3.13
CA PHE A 288 -16.33 16.40 2.13
C PHE A 288 -17.61 15.54 2.06
N ASP A 289 -18.04 15.21 0.85
CA ASP A 289 -19.17 14.31 0.64
C ASP A 289 -18.69 12.85 0.70
N PRO A 290 -19.17 12.02 1.64
CA PRO A 290 -18.74 10.64 1.75
C PRO A 290 -18.88 9.86 0.45
N ILE A 291 -17.86 9.07 0.09
CA ILE A 291 -17.83 8.28 -1.12
C ILE A 291 -18.81 7.10 -1.01
N GLY A 292 -19.56 6.81 -2.08
CA GLY A 292 -20.46 5.66 -2.13
C GLY A 292 -21.78 5.90 -1.40
N ARG A 293 -22.52 6.91 -1.86
CA ARG A 293 -23.80 7.30 -1.30
C ARG A 293 -24.83 6.18 -1.33
N LEU A 294 -25.30 5.79 -0.15
CA LEU A 294 -26.21 4.67 0.01
C LEU A 294 -27.64 5.05 -0.40
N ASN A 295 -28.17 4.33 -1.38
CA ASN A 295 -29.58 4.39 -1.73
C ASN A 295 -30.31 3.20 -1.10
N ARG A 296 -31.24 3.50 -0.19
CA ARG A 296 -32.11 2.50 0.45
C ARG A 296 -33.40 2.39 -0.35
N THR A 297 -33.54 1.33 -1.11
CA THR A 297 -34.82 0.94 -1.73
C THR A 297 -35.37 -0.24 -0.97
N GLY A 298 -36.69 -0.47 -0.99
CA GLY A 298 -37.34 -1.54 -0.23
C GLY A 298 -36.74 -2.96 -0.45
N ASN A 299 -35.88 -3.13 -1.46
CA ASN A 299 -35.22 -4.41 -1.82
C ASN A 299 -33.74 -4.46 -1.52
N GLY A 300 -33.13 -3.45 -0.82
CA GLY A 300 -31.71 -3.49 -0.48
C GLY A 300 -31.05 -2.12 -0.42
N VAL A 301 -29.74 -2.15 -0.21
CA VAL A 301 -28.87 -0.96 -0.18
C VAL A 301 -27.97 -1.01 -1.41
N THR A 302 -27.98 0.07 -2.19
CA THR A 302 -27.16 0.25 -3.39
C THR A 302 -26.32 1.53 -3.24
N GLY A 303 -25.46 1.84 -4.19
CA GLY A 303 -24.63 3.05 -4.18
C GLY A 303 -23.33 2.95 -3.40
N SER A 304 -23.15 1.90 -2.57
CA SER A 304 -21.92 1.71 -1.80
C SER A 304 -20.67 1.60 -2.68
N PHE A 305 -19.52 1.86 -2.08
CA PHE A 305 -18.23 1.62 -2.72
C PHE A 305 -17.96 0.11 -2.83
N SER A 306 -17.83 -0.39 -4.04
CA SER A 306 -17.63 -1.81 -4.36
C SER A 306 -16.32 -2.07 -5.11
N GLY A 307 -15.38 -1.11 -5.08
CA GLY A 307 -14.04 -1.19 -5.62
C GLY A 307 -12.98 -1.49 -4.56
N ALA A 308 -11.72 -1.25 -4.91
CA ALA A 308 -10.58 -1.30 -3.98
C ALA A 308 -9.96 0.08 -3.81
N PHE A 309 -9.68 0.47 -2.57
CA PHE A 309 -8.96 1.69 -2.24
C PHE A 309 -7.72 1.35 -1.41
N ASP A 310 -6.54 1.63 -1.97
CA ASP A 310 -5.25 1.41 -1.32
C ASP A 310 -4.59 2.75 -1.01
N GLY A 311 -4.46 3.07 0.27
CA GLY A 311 -3.79 4.29 0.72
C GLY A 311 -2.27 4.25 0.60
N MET A 312 -1.66 3.14 0.20
CA MET A 312 -0.20 2.97 0.05
C MET A 312 0.62 3.32 1.31
N GLY A 313 -0.02 3.37 2.47
CA GLY A 313 0.57 3.84 3.73
C GLY A 313 0.56 5.36 3.92
N HIS A 314 -0.05 6.10 2.98
CA HIS A 314 -0.20 7.55 3.06
C HIS A 314 -1.31 7.98 3.99
N SER A 315 -1.29 9.28 4.33
CA SER A 315 -2.26 9.91 5.22
C SER A 315 -3.25 10.78 4.45
N ILE A 316 -4.52 10.72 4.85
CA ILE A 316 -5.51 11.75 4.55
C ILE A 316 -5.61 12.63 5.80
N GLN A 317 -5.15 13.87 5.68
CA GLN A 317 -4.96 14.78 6.80
C GLN A 317 -6.08 15.82 6.85
N ASN A 318 -6.53 16.15 8.07
CA ASN A 318 -7.46 17.26 8.32
C ASN A 318 -8.81 17.14 7.58
N LEU A 319 -9.27 15.93 7.26
CA LEU A 319 -10.55 15.73 6.59
C LEU A 319 -11.69 16.25 7.46
N TYR A 320 -12.55 17.11 6.89
CA TYR A 320 -13.72 17.64 7.57
C TYR A 320 -15.00 17.10 6.94
N ILE A 321 -15.85 16.47 7.76
CA ILE A 321 -17.19 16.00 7.39
C ILE A 321 -18.14 16.40 8.50
N ARG A 322 -19.26 17.07 8.15
CA ARG A 322 -20.27 17.47 9.09
C ARG A 322 -21.67 17.23 8.51
N GLN A 323 -22.27 16.14 8.88
CA GLN A 323 -23.60 15.76 8.42
C GLN A 323 -24.55 15.65 9.61
N ILE A 324 -25.18 16.78 9.95
CA ILE A 324 -26.15 16.91 11.04
C ILE A 324 -27.50 17.34 10.47
N GLY A 325 -28.60 16.80 11.04
CA GLY A 325 -29.97 17.14 10.65
C GLY A 325 -30.73 15.97 10.07
N ASN A 326 -32.08 16.06 10.08
CA ASN A 326 -33.01 14.99 9.73
C ASN A 326 -32.99 14.56 8.24
N GLN A 327 -32.19 15.20 7.41
CA GLN A 327 -31.97 14.82 6.01
C GLN A 327 -30.94 13.71 5.82
N TYR A 328 -30.18 13.45 6.87
CA TYR A 328 -29.02 12.54 6.83
C TYR A 328 -29.28 11.38 7.79
N ASP A 329 -30.11 10.44 7.37
CA ASP A 329 -30.32 9.14 8.07
C ASP A 329 -29.06 8.25 7.98
N GLY A 330 -27.86 8.91 7.87
CA GLY A 330 -26.76 8.32 7.19
C GLY A 330 -25.74 7.62 8.03
N TYR A 331 -25.06 6.84 7.31
CA TYR A 331 -23.76 6.32 7.62
C TYR A 331 -22.73 7.33 7.16
N ILE A 332 -21.74 7.66 8.00
CA ILE A 332 -20.78 8.73 7.74
C ILE A 332 -19.34 8.20 7.94
N GLY A 333 -18.44 8.60 7.06
CA GLY A 333 -17.03 8.33 7.06
C GLY A 333 -16.41 8.85 5.78
N LEU A 334 -15.16 8.50 5.51
CA LEU A 334 -14.57 8.72 4.18
C LEU A 334 -15.44 8.06 3.10
N PHE A 335 -15.96 6.86 3.42
CA PHE A 335 -16.98 6.16 2.64
C PHE A 335 -18.30 6.15 3.43
N GLU A 336 -19.44 6.43 2.79
CA GLU A 336 -20.74 6.24 3.42
C GLU A 336 -20.97 4.75 3.68
N GLY A 337 -20.67 3.91 2.68
CA GLY A 337 -20.69 2.47 2.83
C GLY A 337 -19.70 1.75 1.92
N ILE A 338 -19.09 0.69 2.45
CA ILE A 338 -18.27 -0.25 1.68
C ILE A 338 -19.11 -1.49 1.41
N GLY A 339 -19.35 -1.76 0.13
CA GLY A 339 -20.20 -2.86 -0.34
C GLY A 339 -19.48 -4.22 -0.28
N LYS A 340 -20.27 -5.27 -0.51
CA LYS A 340 -19.74 -6.64 -0.59
C LYS A 340 -18.73 -6.75 -1.76
N GLY A 341 -17.51 -7.14 -1.46
CA GLY A 341 -16.40 -7.19 -2.43
C GLY A 341 -15.58 -5.89 -2.49
N GLY A 342 -16.05 -4.81 -1.86
CA GLY A 342 -15.25 -3.60 -1.70
C GLY A 342 -14.14 -3.77 -0.65
N SER A 343 -13.02 -3.07 -0.82
CA SER A 343 -11.92 -3.09 0.13
C SER A 343 -11.27 -1.72 0.29
N VAL A 344 -10.88 -1.39 1.53
CA VAL A 344 -10.17 -0.15 1.87
C VAL A 344 -9.03 -0.50 2.80
N GLY A 345 -7.81 -0.09 2.47
CA GLY A 345 -6.66 -0.43 3.28
C GLY A 345 -5.47 0.51 3.16
N ASN A 346 -4.47 0.27 4.01
CA ASN A 346 -3.18 0.96 4.03
C ASN A 346 -3.30 2.50 4.08
N VAL A 347 -4.28 3.05 4.79
CA VAL A 347 -4.50 4.49 4.87
C VAL A 347 -4.53 4.99 6.33
N ASN A 348 -3.95 6.16 6.56
CA ASN A 348 -3.96 6.83 7.85
C ASN A 348 -4.93 8.02 7.78
N MET A 349 -5.91 8.05 8.68
CA MET A 349 -6.73 9.25 8.91
C MET A 349 -6.04 10.10 9.97
N ALA A 350 -5.35 11.17 9.54
CA ALA A 350 -4.49 11.96 10.42
C ALA A 350 -5.14 13.31 10.78
N GLY A 351 -5.63 13.44 12.00
CA GLY A 351 -6.40 14.60 12.40
C GLY A 351 -7.72 14.72 11.63
N GLY A 352 -8.28 15.93 11.60
CA GLY A 352 -9.59 16.18 10.96
C GLY A 352 -10.75 16.04 11.93
N HIS A 353 -11.96 16.29 11.42
CA HIS A 353 -13.19 16.34 12.21
C HIS A 353 -14.34 15.70 11.46
N ILE A 354 -14.92 14.65 12.02
CA ILE A 354 -16.09 13.96 11.46
C ILE A 354 -17.21 14.02 12.47
N GLU A 355 -18.26 14.77 12.14
CA GLU A 355 -19.43 15.00 12.99
C GLU A 355 -20.69 14.43 12.34
N GLY A 356 -21.47 13.67 13.12
CA GLY A 356 -22.70 13.06 12.66
C GLY A 356 -23.69 12.73 13.77
N MET A 357 -24.89 12.28 13.36
CA MET A 357 -25.95 11.94 14.31
C MET A 357 -25.88 10.47 14.76
N SER A 358 -25.58 9.54 13.85
CA SER A 358 -25.55 8.11 14.17
C SER A 358 -24.75 7.32 13.13
N ASN A 359 -24.26 6.14 13.51
CA ASN A 359 -23.64 5.14 12.63
C ASN A 359 -22.48 5.66 11.78
N PHE A 360 -21.41 6.12 12.42
CA PHE A 360 -20.27 6.63 11.69
C PHE A 360 -18.91 6.13 12.22
N GLY A 361 -17.91 6.25 11.39
CA GLY A 361 -16.51 5.95 11.66
C GLY A 361 -15.61 6.79 10.78
N SER A 362 -14.32 6.78 11.03
CA SER A 362 -13.37 7.56 10.22
C SER A 362 -13.29 7.07 8.77
N ILE A 363 -13.37 5.76 8.57
CA ILE A 363 -13.30 5.14 7.24
C ILE A 363 -14.70 4.91 6.67
N ALA A 364 -15.59 4.27 7.41
CA ALA A 364 -16.91 3.96 6.88
C ALA A 364 -17.98 3.99 7.95
N GLY A 365 -19.18 4.48 7.59
CA GLY A 365 -20.36 4.34 8.41
C GLY A 365 -20.93 2.92 8.39
N LEU A 366 -20.90 2.26 7.23
CA LEU A 366 -21.36 0.90 7.04
C LEU A 366 -20.33 0.07 6.27
N ASN A 367 -20.02 -1.13 6.75
CA ASN A 367 -19.06 -2.02 6.07
C ASN A 367 -19.63 -3.43 5.87
N TRP A 368 -19.73 -3.85 4.61
CA TRP A 368 -19.96 -5.21 4.17
C TRP A 368 -18.74 -5.81 3.44
N GLY A 369 -17.71 -5.00 3.25
CA GLY A 369 -16.47 -5.38 2.57
C GLY A 369 -15.33 -5.67 3.55
N THR A 370 -14.13 -5.28 3.16
CA THR A 370 -12.90 -5.48 3.93
C THR A 370 -12.23 -4.15 4.24
N ILE A 371 -11.85 -3.94 5.51
CA ILE A 371 -11.01 -2.81 5.96
C ILE A 371 -9.79 -3.41 6.63
N TYR A 372 -8.58 -2.93 6.28
CA TYR A 372 -7.33 -3.45 6.82
C TYR A 372 -6.25 -2.38 6.90
N ASN A 373 -5.29 -2.54 7.82
CA ASN A 373 -4.13 -1.64 8.00
C ASN A 373 -4.52 -0.15 8.08
N ILE A 374 -5.45 0.19 8.97
CA ILE A 374 -5.91 1.57 9.17
C ILE A 374 -5.32 2.12 10.47
N VAL A 375 -4.84 3.35 10.41
CA VAL A 375 -4.55 4.17 11.58
C VAL A 375 -5.52 5.35 11.60
N ASN A 376 -6.09 5.65 12.76
CA ASN A 376 -7.04 6.75 12.90
C ASN A 376 -6.67 7.65 14.07
N SER A 377 -6.53 8.94 13.80
CA SER A 377 -6.41 10.01 14.80
C SER A 377 -7.38 11.16 14.54
N ALA A 378 -8.39 10.97 13.66
CA ALA A 378 -9.43 11.96 13.43
C ALA A 378 -10.36 12.09 14.65
N GLU A 379 -10.81 13.30 14.91
CA GLU A 379 -11.84 13.58 15.92
C GLU A 379 -13.21 13.11 15.42
N LEU A 380 -13.88 12.28 16.21
CA LEU A 380 -15.22 11.76 15.89
C LEU A 380 -16.23 12.31 16.89
N VAL A 381 -17.19 13.13 16.42
CA VAL A 381 -18.18 13.81 17.27
C VAL A 381 -19.58 13.28 16.96
N CYS A 382 -20.21 12.62 17.94
CA CYS A 382 -21.53 12.08 17.85
C CYS A 382 -22.56 12.87 18.64
N SER A 383 -23.67 13.25 18.00
CA SER A 383 -24.73 13.99 18.69
C SER A 383 -25.84 13.08 19.25
N SER A 384 -26.05 11.85 18.76
CA SER A 384 -27.19 11.03 19.23
C SER A 384 -27.10 9.52 19.05
N GLY A 385 -26.00 8.95 18.58
CA GLY A 385 -25.96 7.52 18.24
C GLY A 385 -24.63 6.84 18.59
N GLY A 386 -24.31 5.76 17.88
CA GLY A 386 -23.06 5.00 18.05
C GLY A 386 -21.95 5.51 17.14
N VAL A 387 -20.71 5.45 17.66
CA VAL A 387 -19.47 5.80 16.94
C VAL A 387 -18.53 4.62 16.98
N GLY A 388 -17.99 4.23 15.83
CA GLY A 388 -16.83 3.32 15.76
C GLY A 388 -15.58 4.11 15.37
N GLY A 389 -14.44 3.82 15.96
CA GLY A 389 -13.19 4.52 15.63
C GLY A 389 -12.83 4.45 14.15
N ILE A 390 -13.10 3.32 13.50
CA ILE A 390 -12.86 3.06 12.07
C ILE A 390 -14.19 2.85 11.36
N CYS A 391 -15.04 1.96 11.88
CA CYS A 391 -16.38 1.67 11.37
C CYS A 391 -17.28 1.19 12.52
N LEU A 392 -18.56 1.62 12.55
CA LEU A 392 -19.47 1.19 13.59
C LEU A 392 -20.19 -0.12 13.28
N LEU A 393 -20.69 -0.29 12.06
CA LEU A 393 -21.51 -1.44 11.69
C LEU A 393 -20.74 -2.39 10.77
N TYR A 394 -20.38 -3.54 11.34
CA TYR A 394 -19.85 -4.70 10.62
C TYR A 394 -20.96 -5.75 10.50
N THR A 395 -21.24 -6.22 9.30
CA THR A 395 -22.22 -7.28 9.07
C THR A 395 -21.57 -8.66 8.90
N SER A 396 -20.22 -8.73 8.94
CA SER A 396 -19.46 -9.99 8.94
C SER A 396 -18.20 -9.80 9.76
N PRO A 397 -18.00 -10.51 10.88
CA PRO A 397 -16.78 -10.38 11.67
C PRO A 397 -15.60 -10.96 10.89
N SER A 398 -14.60 -10.12 10.60
CA SER A 398 -13.30 -10.61 10.17
C SER A 398 -12.59 -11.26 11.37
N PRO A 399 -11.97 -12.45 11.23
CA PRO A 399 -11.21 -13.07 12.31
C PRO A 399 -10.02 -12.23 12.83
N ARG A 400 -9.62 -11.18 12.10
CA ARG A 400 -8.53 -10.26 12.50
C ARG A 400 -8.98 -9.13 13.42
N ASP A 401 -10.27 -8.74 13.36
CA ASP A 401 -10.80 -7.62 14.15
C ASP A 401 -11.09 -8.00 15.62
N MET A 402 -11.15 -9.28 15.93
CA MET A 402 -11.44 -9.79 17.28
C MET A 402 -10.23 -9.76 18.24
N ARG A 403 -9.06 -9.27 17.83
CA ARG A 403 -7.85 -9.26 18.68
C ARG A 403 -7.45 -7.89 19.25
N ARG A 404 -8.25 -6.84 19.06
CA ARG A 404 -7.99 -5.52 19.65
C ARG A 404 -9.29 -4.88 20.13
N SER A 405 -9.88 -5.44 21.19
CA SER A 405 -10.78 -4.76 22.11
C SER A 405 -10.14 -4.76 23.50
#